data_1b9555e7857f94d13041118a295dc82d
#
_entry.id   1b9555e7857f94d13041118a295dc82d
#
_cell.length_a   1.000
_cell.length_b   1.000
_cell.length_c   1.000
_cell.angle_alpha   90.00
_cell.angle_beta   90.00
_cell.angle_gamma   90.00
#
_symmetry.space_group_name_H-M   'P 1'
#
loop_
_entity.id
_entity.type
_entity.pdbx_description
1 polymer ?
#
loop_
_entity_poly.entity_id
_entity_poly.type
_entity_poly.pdbx_seq_one_letter_code
_entity_poly.pdbx_strand_id
1 'polypeptide(L)'
;QAHPLTATQIAAVENHATRSEALLRQLGVADPVWLEAVRCHHHRLPGPLNDKTEAQQLARLIQRADIFAARLAPRVTRWPMPVTAAMQASYYDEEQHVDAAGAAIVKALGIYPPGAFVRLATQEIAVVLKRGPSATTPRVAVVMNRSGMPTGELIPRNTAQPSCKITGPVAHKDVRVQIPVTRLIAMV
;
A
#
# COMPACT_ATOMS: atom_id res chain seq x y z
N GLN A 1 -10.21 13.17 -4.93
CA GLN A 1 -11.57 13.14 -5.49
C GLN A 1 -12.41 14.11 -4.66
N ALA A 2 -12.88 15.23 -5.26
CA ALA A 2 -13.56 16.31 -4.55
C ALA A 2 -15.08 16.12 -4.39
N HIS A 3 -15.68 15.16 -5.10
CA HIS A 3 -17.13 14.88 -5.07
C HIS A 3 -17.42 13.38 -5.11
N PRO A 4 -18.58 12.92 -4.69
CA PRO A 4 -19.05 11.55 -4.90
C PRO A 4 -18.99 11.18 -6.38
N LEU A 5 -18.79 9.88 -6.66
CA LEU A 5 -18.77 9.38 -8.05
C LEU A 5 -20.18 9.54 -8.68
N THR A 6 -20.22 9.97 -9.94
CA THR A 6 -21.44 9.91 -10.75
C THR A 6 -21.77 8.46 -11.12
N ALA A 7 -22.99 8.19 -11.54
CA ALA A 7 -23.40 6.85 -12.00
C ALA A 7 -22.51 6.32 -13.13
N THR A 8 -22.11 7.16 -14.08
CA THR A 8 -21.19 6.81 -15.16
C THR A 8 -19.80 6.44 -14.64
N GLN A 9 -19.30 7.14 -13.62
CA GLN A 9 -18.02 6.84 -13.00
C GLN A 9 -18.08 5.54 -12.19
N ILE A 10 -19.19 5.28 -11.50
CA ILE A 10 -19.41 4.01 -10.79
C ILE A 10 -19.39 2.86 -11.78
N ALA A 11 -20.16 2.94 -12.87
CA ALA A 11 -20.15 1.92 -13.93
C ALA A 11 -18.76 1.73 -14.55
N ALA A 12 -17.98 2.81 -14.72
CA ALA A 12 -16.62 2.71 -15.21
C ALA A 12 -15.69 1.98 -14.24
N VAL A 13 -15.86 2.19 -12.93
CA VAL A 13 -15.09 1.48 -11.88
C VAL A 13 -15.49 0.01 -11.82
N GLU A 14 -16.77 -0.31 -11.91
CA GLU A 14 -17.25 -1.70 -11.88
C GLU A 14 -16.77 -2.52 -13.09
N ASN A 15 -16.68 -1.88 -14.26
CA ASN A 15 -16.29 -2.55 -15.51
C ASN A 15 -14.80 -2.36 -15.90
N HIS A 16 -13.97 -1.77 -15.02
CA HIS A 16 -12.61 -1.39 -15.42
C HIS A 16 -11.73 -2.60 -15.77
N ALA A 17 -11.90 -3.74 -15.12
CA ALA A 17 -11.13 -4.95 -15.41
C ALA A 17 -11.33 -5.42 -16.86
N THR A 18 -12.57 -5.55 -17.30
CA THR A 18 -12.92 -5.94 -18.69
C THR A 18 -12.49 -4.87 -19.70
N ARG A 19 -12.67 -3.60 -19.37
CA ARG A 19 -12.24 -2.49 -20.26
C ARG A 19 -10.72 -2.43 -20.38
N SER A 20 -9.99 -2.70 -19.31
CA SER A 20 -8.52 -2.74 -19.31
C SER A 20 -8.01 -3.90 -20.16
N GLU A 21 -8.61 -5.09 -20.07
CA GLU A 21 -8.29 -6.20 -20.96
C GLU A 21 -8.51 -5.82 -22.43
N ALA A 22 -9.67 -5.27 -22.77
CA ALA A 22 -9.99 -4.86 -24.14
C ALA A 22 -8.97 -3.82 -24.66
N LEU A 23 -8.59 -2.83 -23.83
CA LEU A 23 -7.59 -1.83 -24.18
C LEU A 23 -6.21 -2.46 -24.41
N LEU A 24 -5.78 -3.39 -23.55
CA LEU A 24 -4.51 -4.09 -23.71
C LEU A 24 -4.47 -4.86 -25.05
N ARG A 25 -5.56 -5.54 -25.42
CA ARG A 25 -5.67 -6.22 -26.73
C ARG A 25 -5.55 -5.22 -27.89
N GLN A 26 -6.20 -4.07 -27.81
CA GLN A 26 -6.10 -3.00 -28.83
C GLN A 26 -4.66 -2.46 -28.95
N LEU A 27 -3.91 -2.45 -27.84
CA LEU A 27 -2.51 -2.04 -27.80
C LEU A 27 -1.54 -3.15 -28.23
N GLY A 28 -2.04 -4.30 -28.69
CA GLY A 28 -1.23 -5.39 -29.20
C GLY A 28 -0.73 -6.39 -28.17
N VAL A 29 -1.21 -6.31 -26.90
CA VAL A 29 -0.89 -7.32 -25.89
C VAL A 29 -1.62 -8.64 -26.26
N ALA A 30 -0.83 -9.69 -26.48
CA ALA A 30 -1.32 -11.02 -26.85
C ALA A 30 -1.09 -12.09 -25.76
N ASP A 31 -0.38 -11.75 -24.68
CA ASP A 31 -0.09 -12.67 -23.58
C ASP A 31 -1.39 -13.08 -22.85
N PRO A 32 -1.81 -14.35 -22.91
CA PRO A 32 -3.07 -14.79 -22.33
C PRO A 32 -3.05 -14.73 -20.80
N VAL A 33 -1.89 -14.95 -20.18
CA VAL A 33 -1.73 -14.91 -18.72
C VAL A 33 -1.94 -13.49 -18.21
N TRP A 34 -1.32 -12.49 -18.86
CA TRP A 34 -1.51 -11.10 -18.51
C TRP A 34 -2.95 -10.65 -18.69
N LEU A 35 -3.54 -10.93 -19.85
CA LEU A 35 -4.92 -10.53 -20.17
C LEU A 35 -5.94 -11.15 -19.19
N GLU A 36 -5.79 -12.44 -18.88
CA GLU A 36 -6.66 -13.11 -17.91
C GLU A 36 -6.45 -12.57 -16.50
N ALA A 37 -5.21 -12.33 -16.06
CA ALA A 37 -4.92 -11.75 -14.76
C ALA A 37 -5.59 -10.38 -14.57
N VAL A 38 -5.52 -9.50 -15.58
CA VAL A 38 -6.19 -8.20 -15.56
C VAL A 38 -7.71 -8.35 -15.54
N ARG A 39 -8.27 -9.23 -16.35
CA ARG A 39 -9.72 -9.46 -16.40
C ARG A 39 -10.29 -9.99 -15.09
N CYS A 40 -9.54 -10.87 -14.40
CA CYS A 40 -10.04 -11.66 -13.27
C CYS A 40 -9.67 -11.10 -11.89
N HIS A 41 -8.93 -9.97 -11.78
CA HIS A 41 -8.43 -9.50 -10.49
C HIS A 41 -9.50 -9.07 -9.48
N HIS A 42 -10.75 -8.93 -9.87
CA HIS A 42 -11.90 -8.73 -8.97
C HIS A 42 -12.70 -9.99 -8.72
N HIS A 43 -12.39 -11.09 -9.39
CA HIS A 43 -13.11 -12.34 -9.18
C HIS A 43 -12.75 -12.94 -7.82
N ARG A 44 -13.76 -13.45 -7.12
CA ARG A 44 -13.51 -14.25 -5.93
C ARG A 44 -12.94 -15.61 -6.38
N LEU A 45 -11.73 -15.89 -5.94
CA LEU A 45 -11.01 -17.12 -6.27
C LEU A 45 -10.79 -17.93 -4.98
N PRO A 46 -11.77 -18.73 -4.54
CA PRO A 46 -11.67 -19.51 -3.30
C PRO A 46 -10.62 -20.61 -3.40
N GLY A 47 -10.15 -21.08 -2.23
CA GLY A 47 -9.18 -22.15 -2.12
C GLY A 47 -7.71 -21.70 -2.21
N PRO A 48 -6.76 -22.61 -2.00
CA PRO A 48 -5.34 -22.33 -1.92
C PRO A 48 -4.79 -21.68 -3.20
N LEU A 49 -3.84 -20.76 -3.04
CA LEU A 49 -3.23 -20.05 -4.19
C LEU A 49 -2.47 -21.01 -5.11
N ASN A 50 -1.82 -22.03 -4.55
CA ASN A 50 -1.03 -23.00 -5.31
C ASN A 50 -1.87 -23.90 -6.23
N ASP A 51 -3.17 -24.02 -5.98
CA ASP A 51 -4.09 -24.84 -6.81
C ASP A 51 -4.63 -24.05 -8.01
N LYS A 52 -4.24 -22.78 -8.15
CA LYS A 52 -4.72 -21.87 -9.19
C LYS A 52 -3.77 -21.84 -10.38
N THR A 53 -4.33 -21.50 -11.56
CA THR A 53 -3.50 -21.20 -12.75
C THR A 53 -2.61 -20.00 -12.49
N GLU A 54 -1.53 -19.86 -13.26
CA GLU A 54 -0.61 -18.71 -13.16
C GLU A 54 -1.36 -17.37 -13.27
N ALA A 55 -2.27 -17.26 -14.24
CA ALA A 55 -3.10 -16.07 -14.43
C ALA A 55 -3.96 -15.76 -13.19
N GLN A 56 -4.54 -16.78 -12.56
CA GLN A 56 -5.34 -16.63 -11.35
C GLN A 56 -4.49 -16.28 -10.14
N GLN A 57 -3.27 -16.80 -10.02
CA GLN A 57 -2.31 -16.41 -8.98
C GLN A 57 -1.94 -14.93 -9.10
N LEU A 58 -1.63 -14.47 -10.32
CA LEU A 58 -1.36 -13.07 -10.62
C LEU A 58 -2.58 -12.18 -10.36
N ALA A 59 -3.78 -12.62 -10.79
CA ALA A 59 -5.03 -11.92 -10.50
C ALA A 59 -5.23 -11.72 -8.99
N ARG A 60 -4.94 -12.73 -8.18
CA ARG A 60 -5.03 -12.63 -6.71
C ARG A 60 -4.01 -11.67 -6.13
N LEU A 61 -2.78 -11.64 -6.63
CA LEU A 61 -1.76 -10.66 -6.23
C LEU A 61 -2.20 -9.22 -6.55
N ILE A 62 -2.70 -8.99 -7.77
CA ILE A 62 -3.23 -7.68 -8.18
C ILE A 62 -4.40 -7.28 -7.28
N GLN A 63 -5.33 -8.18 -7.00
CA GLN A 63 -6.47 -7.92 -6.12
C GLN A 63 -6.03 -7.48 -4.71
N ARG A 64 -5.06 -8.17 -4.10
CA ARG A 64 -4.56 -7.82 -2.77
C ARG A 64 -3.81 -6.49 -2.78
N ALA A 65 -3.06 -6.21 -3.82
CA ALA A 65 -2.39 -4.92 -4.00
C ALA A 65 -3.41 -3.77 -4.19
N ASP A 66 -4.47 -3.98 -4.96
CA ASP A 66 -5.53 -3.00 -5.17
C ASP A 66 -6.30 -2.72 -3.86
N ILE A 67 -6.67 -3.76 -3.10
CA ILE A 67 -7.30 -3.62 -1.78
C ILE A 67 -6.41 -2.79 -0.86
N PHE A 68 -5.11 -3.07 -0.83
CA PHE A 68 -4.15 -2.32 -0.01
C PHE A 68 -4.08 -0.85 -0.43
N ALA A 69 -3.84 -0.58 -1.71
CA ALA A 69 -3.74 0.76 -2.25
C ALA A 69 -5.04 1.56 -2.07
N ALA A 70 -6.19 0.94 -2.34
CA ALA A 70 -7.49 1.58 -2.18
C ALA A 70 -7.79 1.98 -0.72
N ARG A 71 -7.27 1.25 0.27
CA ARG A 71 -7.45 1.57 1.70
C ARG A 71 -6.54 2.69 2.18
N LEU A 72 -5.37 2.84 1.59
CA LEU A 72 -4.43 3.91 1.88
C LEU A 72 -4.77 5.22 1.14
N ALA A 73 -5.45 5.13 -0.01
CA ALA A 73 -5.79 6.30 -0.80
C ALA A 73 -6.84 7.19 -0.09
N PRO A 74 -6.58 8.51 0.05
CA PRO A 74 -7.58 9.43 0.54
C PRO A 74 -8.74 9.54 -0.45
N ARG A 75 -9.97 9.50 0.06
CA ARG A 75 -11.19 9.74 -0.72
C ARG A 75 -12.04 10.77 0.00
N VAL A 76 -12.85 11.53 -0.73
CA VAL A 76 -13.74 12.54 -0.14
C VAL A 76 -14.68 11.95 0.91
N THR A 77 -15.12 10.72 0.68
CA THR A 77 -16.06 10.01 1.55
C THR A 77 -15.39 9.18 2.65
N ARG A 78 -14.05 9.11 2.67
CA ARG A 78 -13.33 8.23 3.61
C ARG A 78 -11.90 8.70 3.85
N TRP A 79 -11.54 8.84 5.12
CA TRP A 79 -10.15 9.01 5.53
C TRP A 79 -9.31 7.77 5.17
N PRO A 80 -8.01 7.95 4.84
CA PRO A 80 -7.10 6.83 4.69
C PRO A 80 -7.12 5.95 5.94
N MET A 81 -7.15 4.64 5.75
CA MET A 81 -6.97 3.74 6.88
C MET A 81 -5.55 3.84 7.43
N PRO A 82 -5.34 3.59 8.73
CA PRO A 82 -4.01 3.36 9.25
C PRO A 82 -3.33 2.24 8.46
N VAL A 83 -2.04 2.43 8.17
CA VAL A 83 -1.28 1.49 7.32
C VAL A 83 -1.35 0.05 7.85
N THR A 84 -1.25 -0.13 9.16
CA THR A 84 -1.35 -1.47 9.79
C THR A 84 -2.71 -2.13 9.55
N ALA A 85 -3.81 -1.35 9.59
CA ALA A 85 -5.15 -1.86 9.30
C ALA A 85 -5.31 -2.19 7.79
N ALA A 86 -4.72 -1.38 6.90
CA ALA A 86 -4.72 -1.66 5.47
C ALA A 86 -3.91 -2.93 5.14
N MET A 87 -2.76 -3.13 5.81
CA MET A 87 -1.95 -4.33 5.70
C MET A 87 -2.70 -5.57 6.19
N GLN A 88 -3.30 -5.50 7.38
CA GLN A 88 -4.10 -6.58 7.93
C GLN A 88 -5.26 -6.97 7.00
N ALA A 89 -5.93 -6.00 6.43
CA ALA A 89 -7.04 -6.23 5.50
C ALA A 89 -6.60 -6.82 4.14
N SER A 90 -5.32 -6.71 3.78
CA SER A 90 -4.77 -7.36 2.60
C SER A 90 -4.20 -8.75 2.93
N TYR A 91 -3.80 -8.97 4.18
CA TYR A 91 -3.19 -10.20 4.67
C TYR A 91 -4.19 -11.35 4.80
N TYR A 92 -5.45 -11.05 5.15
CA TYR A 92 -6.51 -12.03 5.32
C TYR A 92 -7.42 -12.08 4.10
N ASP A 93 -7.92 -13.27 3.79
CA ASP A 93 -8.95 -13.47 2.76
C ASP A 93 -10.35 -13.07 3.28
N GLU A 94 -11.36 -13.31 2.47
CA GLU A 94 -12.75 -13.00 2.76
C GLU A 94 -13.34 -13.85 3.91
N GLU A 95 -12.65 -14.95 4.27
CA GLU A 95 -13.03 -15.91 5.31
C GLU A 95 -12.13 -15.79 6.56
N GLN A 96 -11.31 -14.73 6.61
CA GLN A 96 -10.36 -14.43 7.69
C GLN A 96 -9.21 -15.47 7.81
N HIS A 97 -8.93 -16.24 6.77
CA HIS A 97 -7.73 -17.06 6.68
C HIS A 97 -6.58 -16.24 6.10
N VAL A 98 -5.35 -16.69 6.38
CA VAL A 98 -4.16 -16.05 5.81
C VAL A 98 -4.15 -16.26 4.28
N ASP A 99 -4.19 -15.16 3.55
CA ASP A 99 -4.08 -15.16 2.09
C ASP A 99 -2.61 -15.17 1.67
N ALA A 100 -2.19 -16.15 0.89
CA ALA A 100 -0.80 -16.29 0.46
C ALA A 100 -0.30 -15.10 -0.39
N ALA A 101 -1.17 -14.55 -1.24
CA ALA A 101 -0.84 -13.35 -2.02
C ALA A 101 -0.74 -12.10 -1.11
N GLY A 102 -1.65 -11.97 -0.14
CA GLY A 102 -1.58 -10.92 0.88
C GLY A 102 -0.31 -11.03 1.72
N ALA A 103 0.04 -12.23 2.16
CA ALA A 103 1.28 -12.49 2.89
C ALA A 103 2.53 -12.14 2.06
N ALA A 104 2.53 -12.43 0.75
CA ALA A 104 3.62 -12.05 -0.15
C ALA A 104 3.77 -10.52 -0.25
N ILE A 105 2.67 -9.76 -0.32
CA ILE A 105 2.70 -8.30 -0.32
C ILE A 105 3.28 -7.76 0.99
N VAL A 106 2.82 -8.28 2.15
CA VAL A 106 3.36 -7.88 3.45
C VAL A 106 4.85 -8.20 3.55
N LYS A 107 5.27 -9.37 3.06
CA LYS A 107 6.69 -9.75 3.00
C LYS A 107 7.50 -8.83 2.10
N ALA A 108 6.95 -8.41 0.97
CA ALA A 108 7.63 -7.52 0.02
C ALA A 108 7.77 -6.09 0.54
N LEU A 109 6.71 -5.53 1.14
CA LEU A 109 6.66 -4.13 1.58
C LEU A 109 7.21 -3.92 3.01
N GLY A 110 7.20 -4.96 3.83
CA GLY A 110 7.46 -4.86 5.27
C GLY A 110 6.22 -4.42 6.05
N ILE A 111 6.32 -4.43 7.38
CA ILE A 111 5.21 -4.03 8.28
C ILE A 111 4.90 -2.53 8.15
N TYR A 112 5.91 -1.73 7.85
CA TYR A 112 5.81 -0.30 7.62
C TYR A 112 6.21 0.01 6.18
N PRO A 113 5.26 0.06 5.23
CA PRO A 113 5.56 0.33 3.83
C PRO A 113 6.01 1.76 3.59
N PRO A 114 6.69 2.04 2.46
CA PRO A 114 7.06 3.40 2.07
C PRO A 114 5.86 4.35 2.08
N GLY A 115 6.07 5.56 2.61
CA GLY A 115 5.02 6.56 2.81
C GLY A 115 4.27 6.45 4.15
N ALA A 116 4.43 5.37 4.90
CA ALA A 116 3.87 5.24 6.24
C ALA A 116 4.56 6.21 7.23
N PHE A 117 3.80 6.76 8.17
CA PHE A 117 4.37 7.51 9.29
C PHE A 117 4.51 6.61 10.52
N VAL A 118 5.64 6.76 11.19
CA VAL A 118 6.00 5.97 12.38
C VAL A 118 6.53 6.88 13.48
N ARG A 119 6.31 6.45 14.74
CA ARG A 119 6.93 7.08 15.92
C ARG A 119 8.19 6.30 16.28
N LEU A 120 9.26 7.03 16.54
CA LEU A 120 10.53 6.49 17.01
C LEU A 120 10.62 6.50 18.54
N ALA A 121 11.53 5.73 19.09
CA ALA A 121 11.81 5.74 20.53
C ALA A 121 12.29 7.11 21.03
N THR A 122 12.89 7.93 20.16
CA THR A 122 13.22 9.34 20.39
C THR A 122 12.01 10.26 20.51
N GLN A 123 10.77 9.75 20.35
CA GLN A 123 9.51 10.50 20.23
C GLN A 123 9.37 11.34 18.95
N GLU A 124 10.34 11.28 18.04
CA GLU A 124 10.24 11.88 16.72
C GLU A 124 9.20 11.14 15.87
N ILE A 125 8.56 11.86 14.93
CA ILE A 125 7.72 11.24 13.88
C ILE A 125 8.52 11.24 12.59
N ALA A 126 8.59 10.08 11.96
CA ALA A 126 9.33 9.85 10.72
C ALA A 126 8.44 9.26 9.64
N VAL A 127 8.76 9.53 8.39
CA VAL A 127 8.18 8.88 7.22
C VAL A 127 9.08 7.73 6.77
N VAL A 128 8.48 6.60 6.42
CA VAL A 128 9.21 5.47 5.84
C VAL A 128 9.56 5.80 4.40
N LEU A 129 10.86 5.71 4.06
CA LEU A 129 11.39 5.96 2.72
C LEU A 129 11.39 4.70 1.88
N LYS A 130 12.02 3.64 2.42
CA LYS A 130 12.09 2.34 1.77
C LYS A 130 12.27 1.22 2.79
N ARG A 131 12.04 0.00 2.32
CA ARG A 131 12.32 -1.22 3.10
C ARG A 131 13.78 -1.26 3.53
N GLY A 132 14.01 -1.73 4.75
CA GLY A 132 15.33 -2.00 5.30
C GLY A 132 15.71 -3.48 5.23
N PRO A 133 16.78 -3.88 5.93
CA PRO A 133 17.23 -5.26 5.99
C PRO A 133 16.20 -6.23 6.54
N SER A 134 15.36 -5.78 7.49
CA SER A 134 14.25 -6.56 8.04
C SER A 134 12.91 -5.86 7.83
N ALA A 135 11.81 -6.61 8.00
CA ALA A 135 10.46 -6.07 7.88
C ALA A 135 10.13 -4.99 8.93
N THR A 136 10.86 -4.96 10.05
CA THR A 136 10.65 -4.05 11.17
C THR A 136 11.64 -2.89 11.23
N THR A 137 12.66 -2.88 10.37
CA THR A 137 13.73 -1.87 10.37
C THR A 137 13.84 -1.14 9.02
N PRO A 138 12.78 -0.43 8.56
CA PRO A 138 12.82 0.33 7.33
C PRO A 138 13.77 1.53 7.43
N ARG A 139 14.19 2.08 6.30
CA ARG A 139 14.84 3.40 6.26
C ARG A 139 13.77 4.47 6.42
N VAL A 140 14.02 5.43 7.30
CA VAL A 140 13.05 6.50 7.60
C VAL A 140 13.73 7.87 7.59
N ALA A 141 12.93 8.92 7.40
CA ALA A 141 13.36 10.30 7.62
C ALA A 141 12.41 11.00 8.59
N VAL A 142 12.96 11.69 9.58
CA VAL A 142 12.20 12.47 10.54
C VAL A 142 11.58 13.68 9.85
N VAL A 143 10.31 13.93 10.17
CA VAL A 143 9.50 15.02 9.63
C VAL A 143 8.96 15.93 10.74
N MET A 144 8.85 15.40 11.96
CA MET A 144 8.50 16.17 13.16
C MET A 144 9.42 15.78 14.32
N ASN A 145 9.89 16.77 15.04
CA ASN A 145 10.73 16.56 16.21
C ASN A 145 9.91 16.04 17.42
N ARG A 146 10.60 15.74 18.52
CA ARG A 146 9.98 15.23 19.77
C ARG A 146 8.96 16.21 20.40
N SER A 147 9.01 17.49 20.07
CA SER A 147 8.07 18.51 20.54
C SER A 147 6.86 18.65 19.59
N GLY A 148 6.75 17.82 18.55
CA GLY A 148 5.66 17.85 17.58
C GLY A 148 5.78 18.99 16.55
N MET A 149 6.94 19.62 16.44
CA MET A 149 7.18 20.67 15.44
C MET A 149 7.82 20.09 14.18
N PRO A 150 7.46 20.62 12.98
CA PRO A 150 8.13 20.26 11.74
C PRO A 150 9.63 20.48 11.81
N THR A 151 10.41 19.56 11.24
CA THR A 151 11.88 19.69 11.21
C THR A 151 12.38 20.61 10.10
N GLY A 152 11.53 20.98 9.13
CA GLY A 152 11.92 21.76 7.94
C GLY A 152 12.72 20.95 6.93
N GLU A 153 13.55 20.02 7.41
CA GLU A 153 14.35 19.09 6.60
C GLU A 153 14.02 17.64 6.93
N LEU A 154 14.30 16.76 5.97
CA LEU A 154 14.16 15.32 6.12
C LEU A 154 15.43 14.76 6.75
N ILE A 155 15.39 14.36 8.02
CA ILE A 155 16.56 13.89 8.77
C ILE A 155 16.57 12.35 8.76
N PRO A 156 17.50 11.69 8.06
CA PRO A 156 17.57 10.23 8.03
C PRO A 156 17.79 9.63 9.42
N ARG A 157 17.14 8.49 9.70
CA ARG A 157 17.37 7.68 10.90
C ARG A 157 17.54 6.20 10.52
N ASN A 158 18.40 5.54 11.25
CA ASN A 158 18.57 4.08 11.16
C ASN A 158 17.74 3.41 12.26
N THR A 159 16.62 2.82 11.87
CA THR A 159 15.69 2.16 12.80
C THR A 159 16.20 0.83 13.37
N ALA A 160 17.34 0.32 12.89
CA ALA A 160 18.04 -0.80 13.51
C ALA A 160 18.77 -0.40 14.80
N GLN A 161 19.02 0.90 15.02
CA GLN A 161 19.60 1.40 16.26
C GLN A 161 18.51 1.45 17.36
N PRO A 162 18.77 0.95 18.56
CA PRO A 162 17.80 0.92 19.67
C PRO A 162 17.18 2.30 19.97
N SER A 163 17.97 3.37 19.92
CA SER A 163 17.53 4.74 20.11
C SER A 163 16.54 5.24 19.07
N CYS A 164 16.57 4.69 17.85
CA CYS A 164 15.70 5.05 16.73
C CYS A 164 14.68 3.96 16.40
N LYS A 165 14.52 2.95 17.26
CA LYS A 165 13.54 1.87 17.07
C LYS A 165 12.13 2.45 16.88
N ILE A 166 11.37 1.84 15.97
CA ILE A 166 9.95 2.17 15.78
C ILE A 166 9.16 1.66 16.98
N THR A 167 8.38 2.53 17.59
CA THR A 167 7.48 2.21 18.72
C THR A 167 6.04 2.00 18.28
N GLY A 168 5.66 2.52 17.10
CA GLY A 168 4.32 2.30 16.55
C GLY A 168 4.05 3.13 15.30
N PRO A 169 2.94 2.84 14.60
CA PRO A 169 2.47 3.64 13.49
C PRO A 169 1.89 4.97 13.97
N VAL A 170 1.92 5.99 13.10
CA VAL A 170 1.24 7.28 13.31
C VAL A 170 0.20 7.45 12.21
N ALA A 171 -1.00 7.87 12.56
CA ALA A 171 -2.05 8.11 11.59
C ALA A 171 -1.73 9.36 10.75
N HIS A 172 -2.03 9.31 9.46
CA HIS A 172 -1.74 10.41 8.53
C HIS A 172 -2.37 11.75 8.98
N LYS A 173 -3.56 11.70 9.58
CA LYS A 173 -4.26 12.88 10.12
C LYS A 173 -3.52 13.57 11.26
N ASP A 174 -2.64 12.86 11.97
CA ASP A 174 -1.89 13.37 13.11
C ASP A 174 -0.55 14.00 12.67
N VAL A 175 -0.20 13.90 11.39
CA VAL A 175 1.01 14.47 10.80
C VAL A 175 0.64 15.76 10.07
N ARG A 176 0.89 16.91 10.71
CA ARG A 176 0.54 18.24 10.18
C ARG A 176 1.67 18.84 9.32
N VAL A 177 2.32 18.01 8.51
CA VAL A 177 3.42 18.44 7.64
C VAL A 177 3.11 18.00 6.21
N GLN A 178 3.15 18.95 5.28
CA GLN A 178 3.13 18.62 3.85
C GLN A 178 4.56 18.38 3.38
N ILE A 179 4.82 17.15 2.92
CA ILE A 179 6.13 16.77 2.42
C ILE A 179 6.01 16.59 0.91
N PRO A 180 6.76 17.35 0.11
CA PRO A 180 6.79 17.13 -1.34
C PRO A 180 7.28 15.71 -1.65
N VAL A 181 6.49 14.95 -2.41
CA VAL A 181 6.81 13.55 -2.78
C VAL A 181 8.16 13.46 -3.51
N THR A 182 8.49 14.48 -4.31
CA THR A 182 9.78 14.59 -5.00
C THR A 182 10.97 14.58 -4.05
N ARG A 183 10.85 15.21 -2.87
CA ARG A 183 11.90 15.16 -1.84
C ARG A 183 12.07 13.77 -1.24
N LEU A 184 10.97 13.05 -1.04
CA LEU A 184 11.02 11.67 -0.51
C LEU A 184 11.67 10.73 -1.51
N ILE A 185 11.31 10.84 -2.79
CA ILE A 185 11.88 10.02 -3.87
C ILE A 185 13.39 10.27 -4.01
N ALA A 186 13.84 11.52 -3.87
CA ALA A 186 15.26 11.85 -3.95
C ALA A 186 16.13 11.23 -2.83
N MET A 187 15.52 10.71 -1.75
CA MET A 187 16.22 10.06 -0.63
C MET A 187 16.22 8.52 -0.71
N VAL A 188 15.58 7.94 -1.70
CA VAL A 188 15.46 6.50 -1.91
C VAL A 188 16.59 5.96 -2.75
#